data_7b5c11b81a74bab5ac95615829056b86
#
_entry.id   7b5c11b81a74bab5ac95615829056b86
#
_cell.length_a   1.000
_cell.length_b   1.000
_cell.length_c   1.000
_cell.angle_alpha   90.00
_cell.angle_beta   90.00
_cell.angle_gamma   90.00
#
_symmetry.space_group_name_H-M   'P 1'
#
loop_
_entity.id
_entity.type
_entity.pdbx_description
1 polymer ?
#
loop_
_entity_poly.entity_id
_entity_poly.type
_entity_poly.pdbx_seq_one_letter_code
_entity_poly.pdbx_strand_id
1 'polypeptide(L)'
;MNWKKLIGGRQFWSLLAVLAILFGVLLMMDRPQETMTEEPMVSSEDEVKILVLNYHMVNTMFISLAVEPRDFDIQMKYLVDHGYHTITPDELYEALKGSGKLPERPVLITFDDGYEDNYTNAYPILRKYGLKATIFVVTGFLSKRDGYLTWDQLREMEQNGITIESHTVTHAPLPELPDDRIYEELAESKRQAEEEL
;
A
#
# COMPACT_ATOMS: atom_id res chain seq x y z
N MET A 1 69.21 -10.11 -42.02
CA MET A 1 68.94 -8.71 -42.39
C MET A 1 68.47 -7.98 -41.13
N ASN A 2 69.24 -6.99 -40.67
CA ASN A 2 68.99 -6.41 -39.31
C ASN A 2 68.07 -5.21 -39.42
N TRP A 3 66.80 -5.44 -39.22
CA TRP A 3 65.71 -4.47 -39.37
C TRP A 3 65.75 -3.25 -38.39
N LYS A 4 66.63 -3.35 -37.36
CA LYS A 4 66.86 -2.23 -36.42
C LYS A 4 67.62 -1.05 -37.01
N LYS A 5 68.29 -1.25 -38.19
CA LYS A 5 69.02 -0.18 -38.87
C LYS A 5 68.24 0.58 -39.93
N LEU A 6 67.06 0.09 -40.32
CA LEU A 6 66.21 0.71 -41.35
C LEU A 6 65.20 1.71 -40.79
N ILE A 7 64.82 1.56 -39.53
CA ILE A 7 63.84 2.49 -38.88
C ILE A 7 64.51 3.01 -37.61
N GLY A 8 64.74 4.32 -37.51
CA GLY A 8 65.32 4.94 -36.31
C GLY A 8 64.58 4.51 -35.07
N GLY A 9 65.27 4.22 -33.96
CA GLY A 9 64.70 3.57 -32.75
C GLY A 9 63.40 4.20 -32.21
N ARG A 10 63.25 5.50 -32.42
CA ARG A 10 61.97 6.20 -32.01
C ARG A 10 60.78 5.84 -32.92
N GLN A 11 61.00 5.62 -34.21
CA GLN A 11 59.93 5.23 -35.16
C GLN A 11 59.52 3.77 -34.99
N PHE A 12 60.44 2.89 -34.59
CA PHE A 12 60.15 1.48 -34.30
C PHE A 12 59.21 1.35 -33.10
N TRP A 13 59.47 2.09 -32.01
CA TRP A 13 58.59 2.08 -30.83
C TRP A 13 57.24 2.73 -31.09
N SER A 14 57.16 3.75 -31.95
CA SER A 14 55.89 4.36 -32.35
C SER A 14 55.02 3.40 -33.15
N LEU A 15 55.63 2.58 -34.03
CA LEU A 15 54.90 1.58 -34.82
C LEU A 15 54.32 0.45 -33.93
N LEU A 16 55.12 0.00 -32.95
CA LEU A 16 54.68 -1.01 -31.99
C LEU A 16 53.54 -0.47 -31.11
N ALA A 17 53.60 0.78 -30.68
CA ALA A 17 52.53 1.41 -29.91
C ALA A 17 51.21 1.51 -30.71
N VAL A 18 51.28 1.90 -32.00
CA VAL A 18 50.13 1.96 -32.89
C VAL A 18 49.53 0.57 -33.14
N LEU A 19 50.36 -0.44 -33.35
CA LEU A 19 49.92 -1.83 -33.52
C LEU A 19 49.29 -2.38 -32.26
N ALA A 20 49.81 -2.05 -31.06
CA ALA A 20 49.18 -2.44 -29.78
C ALA A 20 47.83 -1.78 -29.56
N ILE A 21 47.67 -0.50 -29.94
CA ILE A 21 46.39 0.22 -29.86
C ILE A 21 45.40 -0.39 -30.85
N LEU A 22 45.80 -0.65 -32.11
CA LEU A 22 44.94 -1.28 -33.10
C LEU A 22 44.52 -2.68 -32.70
N PHE A 23 45.42 -3.48 -32.10
CA PHE A 23 45.09 -4.80 -31.58
C PHE A 23 44.16 -4.73 -30.37
N GLY A 24 44.33 -3.76 -29.48
CA GLY A 24 43.43 -3.49 -28.37
C GLY A 24 42.03 -3.08 -28.82
N VAL A 25 41.95 -2.25 -29.88
CA VAL A 25 40.63 -1.85 -30.46
C VAL A 25 39.97 -3.06 -31.15
N LEU A 26 40.75 -3.91 -31.85
CA LEU A 26 40.21 -5.11 -32.48
C LEU A 26 39.66 -6.11 -31.45
N LEU A 27 40.33 -6.28 -30.31
CA LEU A 27 39.86 -7.11 -29.19
C LEU A 27 38.62 -6.52 -28.50
N MET A 28 38.43 -5.20 -28.55
CA MET A 28 37.22 -4.57 -28.05
C MET A 28 36.01 -4.70 -29.01
N MET A 29 36.27 -4.81 -30.30
CA MET A 29 35.22 -5.00 -31.32
C MET A 29 34.75 -6.45 -31.40
N ASP A 30 35.53 -7.41 -30.91
CA ASP A 30 35.17 -8.85 -30.89
C ASP A 30 34.56 -9.31 -29.56
N ARG A 31 34.14 -8.36 -28.69
CA ARG A 31 33.29 -8.73 -27.56
C ARG A 31 31.95 -9.13 -28.16
N PRO A 32 31.47 -10.37 -27.94
CA PRO A 32 30.08 -10.70 -28.25
C PRO A 32 29.25 -9.64 -27.52
N GLN A 33 28.46 -8.89 -28.26
CA GLN A 33 27.34 -8.17 -27.63
C GLN A 33 26.57 -9.26 -26.87
N GLU A 34 26.66 -9.23 -25.55
CA GLU A 34 25.62 -9.86 -24.77
C GLU A 34 24.33 -9.22 -25.27
N THR A 35 23.64 -9.91 -26.15
CA THR A 35 22.25 -9.68 -26.39
C THR A 35 21.62 -9.83 -25.00
N MET A 36 21.35 -8.70 -24.36
CA MET A 36 20.38 -8.69 -23.30
C MET A 36 19.14 -9.30 -23.96
N THR A 37 18.97 -10.60 -23.76
CA THR A 37 17.66 -11.20 -23.87
C THR A 37 16.83 -10.37 -22.92
N GLU A 38 16.03 -9.46 -23.47
CA GLU A 38 14.91 -8.94 -22.73
C GLU A 38 14.18 -10.20 -22.24
N GLU A 39 14.32 -10.47 -20.94
CA GLU A 39 13.41 -11.41 -20.31
C GLU A 39 12.02 -10.94 -20.77
N PRO A 40 11.18 -11.84 -21.30
CA PRO A 40 9.84 -11.44 -21.71
C PRO A 40 9.28 -10.70 -20.49
N MET A 41 9.05 -9.40 -20.66
CA MET A 41 8.28 -8.65 -19.68
C MET A 41 7.02 -9.50 -19.49
N VAL A 42 6.93 -10.18 -18.34
CA VAL A 42 5.71 -10.84 -17.91
C VAL A 42 4.65 -9.77 -18.14
N SER A 43 3.79 -10.02 -19.08
CA SER A 43 2.73 -9.11 -19.44
C SER A 43 1.97 -8.86 -18.13
N SER A 44 1.97 -7.63 -17.66
CA SER A 44 1.32 -7.21 -16.41
C SER A 44 -0.20 -7.22 -16.54
N GLU A 45 -0.77 -8.16 -17.31
CA GLU A 45 -2.21 -8.24 -17.55
C GLU A 45 -3.01 -8.71 -16.34
N ASP A 46 -2.32 -9.19 -15.29
CA ASP A 46 -2.97 -9.68 -14.06
C ASP A 46 -2.57 -8.90 -12.79
N GLU A 47 -1.87 -7.77 -12.89
CA GLU A 47 -1.53 -6.97 -11.71
C GLU A 47 -2.74 -6.12 -11.29
N VAL A 48 -3.48 -6.60 -10.29
CA VAL A 48 -4.59 -5.85 -9.68
C VAL A 48 -4.03 -4.76 -8.78
N LYS A 49 -4.14 -3.49 -9.21
CA LYS A 49 -3.74 -2.33 -8.40
C LYS A 49 -4.94 -1.81 -7.62
N ILE A 50 -4.85 -1.87 -6.30
CA ILE A 50 -5.88 -1.36 -5.39
C ILE A 50 -5.37 -0.09 -4.73
N LEU A 51 -6.16 0.99 -4.81
CA LEU A 51 -5.95 2.18 -4.02
C LEU A 51 -6.51 1.95 -2.62
N VAL A 52 -5.70 2.15 -1.59
CA VAL A 52 -6.12 2.14 -0.19
C VAL A 52 -5.93 3.53 0.40
N LEU A 53 -7.00 4.12 0.91
CA LEU A 53 -6.98 5.39 1.63
C LEU A 53 -7.17 5.09 3.11
N ASN A 54 -6.10 5.25 3.88
CA ASN A 54 -6.10 5.03 5.33
C ASN A 54 -6.25 6.34 6.08
N TYR A 55 -7.25 6.42 6.94
CA TYR A 55 -7.55 7.53 7.83
C TYR A 55 -7.49 7.08 9.29
N HIS A 56 -7.47 8.05 10.21
CA HIS A 56 -7.66 7.82 11.64
C HIS A 56 -8.76 8.75 12.16
N MET A 57 -8.54 10.04 12.13
CA MET A 57 -9.45 11.07 12.66
C MET A 57 -9.99 11.96 11.56
N VAL A 58 -11.27 12.33 11.66
CA VAL A 58 -11.90 13.34 10.80
C VAL A 58 -12.40 14.49 11.66
N ASN A 59 -11.51 15.40 12.02
CA ASN A 59 -11.80 16.54 12.88
C ASN A 59 -10.87 17.72 12.59
N THR A 60 -11.00 18.81 13.36
CA THR A 60 -10.24 20.04 13.19
C THR A 60 -8.98 20.11 14.07
N MET A 61 -8.54 19.01 14.66
CA MET A 61 -7.29 18.97 15.44
C MET A 61 -6.09 19.10 14.52
N PHE A 62 -5.15 19.96 14.91
CA PHE A 62 -3.94 20.18 14.11
C PHE A 62 -2.86 19.14 14.44
N ILE A 63 -3.13 17.87 14.05
CA ILE A 63 -2.22 16.74 14.20
C ILE A 63 -2.17 15.94 12.88
N SER A 64 -1.09 15.20 12.67
CA SER A 64 -0.85 14.45 11.43
C SER A 64 -1.85 13.31 11.15
N LEU A 65 -2.57 12.85 12.17
CA LEU A 65 -3.59 11.80 12.05
C LEU A 65 -4.99 12.34 11.71
N ALA A 66 -5.19 13.66 11.74
CA ALA A 66 -6.49 14.28 11.52
C ALA A 66 -6.61 14.88 10.11
N VAL A 67 -7.77 14.68 9.50
CA VAL A 67 -8.20 15.35 8.27
C VAL A 67 -9.43 16.20 8.61
N GLU A 68 -9.46 17.46 8.17
CA GLU A 68 -10.62 18.31 8.41
C GLU A 68 -11.88 17.73 7.71
N PRO A 69 -13.07 17.79 8.36
CA PRO A 69 -14.30 17.26 7.76
C PRO A 69 -14.62 17.83 6.38
N ARG A 70 -14.30 19.10 6.14
CA ARG A 70 -14.41 19.74 4.82
C ARG A 70 -13.52 19.08 3.78
N ASP A 71 -12.27 18.82 4.13
CA ASP A 71 -11.32 18.24 3.19
C ASP A 71 -11.65 16.76 2.93
N PHE A 72 -12.11 16.05 3.96
CA PHE A 72 -12.64 14.69 3.80
C PHE A 72 -13.86 14.67 2.86
N ASP A 73 -14.83 15.60 3.00
CA ASP A 73 -15.97 15.73 2.08
C ASP A 73 -15.52 15.96 0.62
N ILE A 74 -14.53 16.82 0.41
CA ILE A 74 -13.93 17.07 -0.92
C ILE A 74 -13.30 15.80 -1.49
N GLN A 75 -12.55 15.04 -0.67
CA GLN A 75 -11.91 13.79 -1.10
C GLN A 75 -12.95 12.73 -1.48
N MET A 76 -14.00 12.55 -0.67
CA MET A 76 -15.09 11.59 -0.95
C MET A 76 -15.85 11.97 -2.22
N LYS A 77 -16.14 13.27 -2.37
CA LYS A 77 -16.74 13.77 -3.62
C LYS A 77 -15.87 13.50 -4.84
N TYR A 78 -14.55 13.70 -4.72
CA TYR A 78 -13.61 13.41 -5.80
C TYR A 78 -13.67 11.94 -6.25
N LEU A 79 -13.74 11.00 -5.31
CA LEU A 79 -13.86 9.59 -5.63
C LEU A 79 -15.09 9.30 -6.49
N VAL A 80 -16.24 9.81 -6.08
CA VAL A 80 -17.51 9.63 -6.80
C VAL A 80 -17.47 10.29 -8.19
N ASP A 81 -17.04 11.55 -8.27
CA ASP A 81 -16.98 12.31 -9.50
C ASP A 81 -16.04 11.66 -10.55
N HIS A 82 -15.04 10.89 -10.09
CA HIS A 82 -14.07 10.23 -10.95
C HIS A 82 -14.34 8.73 -11.14
N GLY A 83 -15.50 8.24 -10.74
CA GLY A 83 -15.92 6.85 -10.95
C GLY A 83 -15.13 5.82 -10.17
N TYR A 84 -14.63 6.16 -8.98
CA TYR A 84 -14.09 5.17 -8.05
C TYR A 84 -15.24 4.44 -7.35
N HIS A 85 -15.05 3.15 -7.13
CA HIS A 85 -16.02 2.29 -6.45
C HIS A 85 -15.40 1.75 -5.16
N THR A 86 -16.01 2.06 -4.02
CA THR A 86 -15.54 1.55 -2.74
C THR A 86 -15.82 0.08 -2.60
N ILE A 87 -14.84 -0.65 -2.10
CA ILE A 87 -14.90 -2.10 -1.82
C ILE A 87 -14.63 -2.39 -0.35
N THR A 88 -15.04 -3.57 0.09
CA THR A 88 -14.72 -4.10 1.42
C THR A 88 -13.47 -4.99 1.38
N PRO A 89 -12.83 -5.28 2.55
CA PRO A 89 -11.76 -6.27 2.63
C PRO A 89 -12.19 -7.65 2.11
N ASP A 90 -13.42 -8.08 2.37
CA ASP A 90 -13.95 -9.36 1.90
C ASP A 90 -14.08 -9.39 0.37
N GLU A 91 -14.60 -8.31 -0.25
CA GLU A 91 -14.69 -8.21 -1.71
C GLU A 91 -13.28 -8.29 -2.34
N LEU A 92 -12.28 -7.65 -1.72
CA LEU A 92 -10.90 -7.74 -2.15
C LEU A 92 -10.35 -9.17 -1.99
N TYR A 93 -10.57 -9.80 -0.83
CA TYR A 93 -10.11 -11.14 -0.54
C TYR A 93 -10.68 -12.17 -1.52
N GLU A 94 -12.00 -12.12 -1.80
CA GLU A 94 -12.64 -13.00 -2.77
C GLU A 94 -12.09 -12.78 -4.19
N ALA A 95 -11.81 -11.54 -4.57
CA ALA A 95 -11.20 -11.25 -5.86
C ALA A 95 -9.77 -11.82 -5.97
N LEU A 96 -8.96 -11.69 -4.93
CA LEU A 96 -7.60 -12.23 -4.89
C LEU A 96 -7.58 -13.76 -4.95
N LYS A 97 -8.61 -14.43 -4.43
CA LYS A 97 -8.80 -15.89 -4.56
C LYS A 97 -9.32 -16.34 -5.93
N GLY A 98 -9.73 -15.40 -6.77
CA GLY A 98 -10.34 -15.72 -8.07
C GLY A 98 -11.81 -16.12 -7.98
N SER A 99 -12.46 -16.00 -6.80
CA SER A 99 -13.89 -16.27 -6.58
C SER A 99 -14.78 -15.03 -6.74
N GLY A 100 -14.20 -13.83 -6.74
CA GLY A 100 -14.88 -12.54 -6.91
C GLY A 100 -14.34 -11.73 -8.08
N LYS A 101 -15.05 -10.63 -8.41
CA LYS A 101 -14.61 -9.63 -9.37
C LYS A 101 -14.67 -8.25 -8.73
N LEU A 102 -13.61 -7.47 -8.90
CA LEU A 102 -13.61 -6.08 -8.48
C LEU A 102 -14.30 -5.20 -9.52
N PRO A 103 -14.94 -4.11 -9.07
CA PRO A 103 -15.44 -3.08 -9.98
C PRO A 103 -14.29 -2.36 -10.70
N GLU A 104 -14.61 -1.56 -11.69
CA GLU A 104 -13.62 -0.64 -12.27
C GLU A 104 -13.20 0.40 -11.22
N ARG A 105 -11.90 0.77 -11.22
CA ARG A 105 -11.32 1.75 -10.29
C ARG A 105 -11.66 1.48 -8.81
N PRO A 106 -11.33 0.28 -8.29
CA PRO A 106 -11.64 -0.08 -6.91
C PRO A 106 -10.82 0.76 -5.93
N VAL A 107 -11.42 1.16 -4.81
CA VAL A 107 -10.77 1.85 -3.71
C VAL A 107 -11.24 1.29 -2.38
N LEU A 108 -10.31 1.02 -1.47
CA LEU A 108 -10.60 0.66 -0.09
C LEU A 108 -10.42 1.90 0.79
N ILE A 109 -11.44 2.27 1.55
CA ILE A 109 -11.38 3.34 2.54
C ILE A 109 -11.31 2.69 3.91
N THR A 110 -10.26 2.99 4.67
CA THR A 110 -10.05 2.43 6.02
C THR A 110 -9.87 3.52 7.05
N PHE A 111 -10.32 3.23 8.27
CA PHE A 111 -10.08 4.03 9.45
C PHE A 111 -9.48 3.14 10.52
N ASP A 112 -8.46 3.62 11.21
CA ASP A 112 -7.84 2.91 12.32
C ASP A 112 -8.29 3.48 13.66
N ASP A 113 -8.13 2.69 14.72
CA ASP A 113 -8.34 2.98 16.14
C ASP A 113 -9.80 3.07 16.60
N GLY A 114 -10.74 3.47 15.77
CA GLY A 114 -12.14 3.61 16.15
C GLY A 114 -12.44 4.88 16.96
N TYR A 115 -11.95 6.03 16.53
CA TYR A 115 -12.24 7.33 17.13
C TYR A 115 -13.71 7.73 16.93
N GLU A 116 -14.30 8.44 17.91
CA GLU A 116 -15.70 8.88 17.88
C GLU A 116 -16.03 9.77 16.68
N ASP A 117 -15.06 10.53 16.17
CA ASP A 117 -15.26 11.39 15.01
C ASP A 117 -15.46 10.61 13.70
N ASN A 118 -15.13 9.32 13.67
CA ASN A 118 -15.52 8.45 12.56
C ASN A 118 -17.05 8.32 12.46
N TYR A 119 -17.76 8.32 13.57
CA TYR A 119 -19.24 8.34 13.60
C TYR A 119 -19.81 9.73 13.40
N THR A 120 -19.29 10.73 14.14
CA THR A 120 -19.90 12.06 14.15
C THR A 120 -19.62 12.89 12.89
N ASN A 121 -18.48 12.67 12.23
CA ASN A 121 -18.03 13.46 11.09
C ASN A 121 -17.86 12.64 9.81
N ALA A 122 -17.12 11.51 9.84
CA ALA A 122 -16.84 10.74 8.63
C ALA A 122 -18.07 10.00 8.10
N TYR A 123 -18.80 9.31 8.97
CA TYR A 123 -19.93 8.47 8.60
C TYR A 123 -21.06 9.24 7.88
N PRO A 124 -21.50 10.42 8.32
CA PRO A 124 -22.48 11.21 7.57
C PRO A 124 -22.01 11.58 6.15
N ILE A 125 -20.70 11.84 5.98
CA ILE A 125 -20.11 12.16 4.67
C ILE A 125 -20.09 10.91 3.79
N LEU A 126 -19.66 9.76 4.31
CA LEU A 126 -19.69 8.48 3.59
C LEU A 126 -21.10 8.13 3.12
N ARG A 127 -22.08 8.26 4.01
CA ARG A 127 -23.50 8.05 3.66
C ARG A 127 -24.01 9.01 2.58
N LYS A 128 -23.63 10.28 2.65
CA LYS A 128 -24.01 11.31 1.66
C LYS A 128 -23.63 10.88 0.24
N TYR A 129 -22.49 10.18 0.08
CA TYR A 129 -21.97 9.75 -1.21
C TYR A 129 -22.22 8.27 -1.51
N GLY A 130 -22.83 7.51 -0.60
CA GLY A 130 -23.08 6.08 -0.76
C GLY A 130 -21.79 5.24 -0.78
N LEU A 131 -20.77 5.68 -0.06
CA LEU A 131 -19.46 5.03 -0.02
C LEU A 131 -19.37 4.02 1.13
N LYS A 132 -18.79 2.86 0.84
CA LYS A 132 -18.39 1.87 1.86
C LYS A 132 -17.06 2.30 2.49
N ALA A 133 -16.86 1.90 3.74
CA ALA A 133 -15.57 2.01 4.43
C ALA A 133 -15.41 0.88 5.43
N THR A 134 -14.19 0.66 5.91
CA THR A 134 -13.87 -0.29 6.97
C THR A 134 -13.27 0.44 8.16
N ILE A 135 -13.71 0.13 9.37
CA ILE A 135 -13.13 0.69 10.59
C ILE A 135 -12.47 -0.44 11.38
N PHE A 136 -11.17 -0.34 11.57
CA PHE A 136 -10.40 -1.24 12.43
C PHE A 136 -10.39 -0.70 13.85
N VAL A 137 -11.12 -1.35 14.75
CA VAL A 137 -11.40 -0.84 16.09
C VAL A 137 -10.50 -1.48 17.17
N VAL A 138 -9.99 -0.67 18.08
CA VAL A 138 -9.32 -1.15 19.30
C VAL A 138 -10.40 -1.52 20.32
N THR A 139 -10.73 -2.80 20.41
CA THR A 139 -11.93 -3.27 21.13
C THR A 139 -11.91 -2.94 22.63
N GLY A 140 -10.75 -2.87 23.23
CA GLY A 140 -10.59 -2.48 24.64
C GLY A 140 -10.90 -1.01 24.95
N PHE A 141 -11.00 -0.15 23.92
CA PHE A 141 -11.30 1.28 24.09
C PHE A 141 -12.79 1.60 23.91
N LEU A 142 -13.52 0.77 23.16
CA LEU A 142 -14.91 0.99 22.79
C LEU A 142 -15.83 1.03 24.03
N SER A 143 -16.70 2.01 24.08
CA SER A 143 -17.66 2.24 25.20
C SER A 143 -17.01 2.43 26.58
N LYS A 144 -15.67 2.55 26.64
CA LYS A 144 -14.90 2.64 27.89
C LYS A 144 -14.02 3.88 27.98
N ARG A 145 -13.64 4.44 26.84
CA ARG A 145 -12.70 5.55 26.75
C ARG A 145 -13.35 6.71 26.00
N ASP A 146 -13.27 7.90 26.57
CA ASP A 146 -13.79 9.13 25.92
C ASP A 146 -13.05 9.38 24.60
N GLY A 147 -13.80 9.81 23.59
CA GLY A 147 -13.29 10.10 22.25
C GLY A 147 -13.16 8.85 21.35
N TYR A 148 -13.62 7.69 21.80
CA TYR A 148 -13.73 6.47 21.01
C TYR A 148 -15.20 6.09 20.79
N LEU A 149 -15.42 5.30 19.73
CA LEU A 149 -16.73 4.78 19.37
C LEU A 149 -17.35 3.91 20.48
N THR A 150 -18.66 3.86 20.50
CA THR A 150 -19.44 2.90 21.29
C THR A 150 -19.88 1.72 20.42
N TRP A 151 -20.16 0.58 21.05
CA TRP A 151 -20.71 -0.57 20.35
C TRP A 151 -22.06 -0.28 19.68
N ASP A 152 -22.90 0.59 20.28
CA ASP A 152 -24.16 1.01 19.66
C ASP A 152 -23.96 1.82 18.38
N GLN A 153 -22.97 2.72 18.35
CA GLN A 153 -22.60 3.46 17.15
C GLN A 153 -22.08 2.52 16.05
N LEU A 154 -21.23 1.54 16.41
CA LEU A 154 -20.72 0.55 15.47
C LEU A 154 -21.84 -0.30 14.87
N ARG A 155 -22.78 -0.78 15.68
CA ARG A 155 -23.96 -1.53 15.19
C ARG A 155 -24.79 -0.71 14.19
N GLU A 156 -24.98 0.58 14.45
CA GLU A 156 -25.68 1.45 13.50
C GLU A 156 -24.90 1.60 12.19
N MET A 157 -23.59 1.81 12.28
CA MET A 157 -22.72 1.96 11.10
C MET A 157 -22.69 0.70 10.26
N GLU A 158 -22.57 -0.48 10.88
CA GLU A 158 -22.57 -1.77 10.21
C GLU A 158 -23.89 -2.04 9.46
N GLN A 159 -25.04 -1.78 10.07
CA GLN A 159 -26.35 -1.88 9.43
C GLN A 159 -26.51 -0.95 8.21
N ASN A 160 -25.64 0.04 8.08
CA ASN A 160 -25.62 0.99 6.98
C ASN A 160 -24.41 0.83 6.05
N GLY A 161 -23.75 -0.34 6.05
CA GLY A 161 -22.74 -0.72 5.07
C GLY A 161 -21.31 -0.31 5.39
N ILE A 162 -21.01 0.02 6.65
CA ILE A 162 -19.64 0.16 7.13
C ILE A 162 -19.19 -1.19 7.69
N THR A 163 -18.05 -1.69 7.24
CA THR A 163 -17.44 -2.91 7.77
C THR A 163 -16.67 -2.60 9.05
N ILE A 164 -16.81 -3.43 10.08
CA ILE A 164 -16.10 -3.29 11.34
C ILE A 164 -15.12 -4.46 11.48
N GLU A 165 -13.86 -4.13 11.73
CA GLU A 165 -12.77 -5.09 11.84
C GLU A 165 -11.94 -4.85 13.10
N SER A 166 -11.15 -5.83 13.48
CA SER A 166 -10.32 -5.76 14.68
C SER A 166 -9.02 -4.98 14.46
N HIS A 167 -8.66 -4.13 15.43
CA HIS A 167 -7.36 -3.49 15.57
C HIS A 167 -6.69 -3.84 16.92
N THR A 168 -6.77 -5.11 17.34
CA THR A 168 -6.33 -5.62 18.63
C THR A 168 -7.21 -5.16 19.81
N VAL A 169 -6.89 -5.62 21.02
CA VAL A 169 -7.61 -5.22 22.25
C VAL A 169 -7.04 -3.93 22.82
N THR A 170 -5.72 -3.81 22.90
CA THR A 170 -5.05 -2.72 23.64
C THR A 170 -4.26 -1.76 22.76
N HIS A 171 -4.19 -2.01 21.46
CA HIS A 171 -3.33 -1.29 20.52
C HIS A 171 -1.83 -1.41 20.86
N ALA A 172 -1.43 -2.52 21.48
CA ALA A 172 -0.03 -2.76 21.79
C ALA A 172 0.76 -3.09 20.52
N PRO A 173 2.03 -2.64 20.39
CA PRO A 173 2.87 -2.96 19.24
C PRO A 173 3.18 -4.47 19.25
N LEU A 174 2.50 -5.24 18.41
CA LEU A 174 2.58 -6.70 18.38
C LEU A 174 4.02 -7.24 18.30
N PRO A 175 4.96 -6.66 17.52
CA PRO A 175 6.34 -7.17 17.48
C PRO A 175 7.10 -7.08 18.80
N GLU A 176 6.62 -6.31 19.78
CA GLU A 176 7.22 -6.15 21.10
C GLU A 176 6.64 -7.09 22.15
N LEU A 177 5.59 -7.85 21.78
CA LEU A 177 4.90 -8.77 22.67
C LEU A 177 5.43 -10.21 22.51
N PRO A 178 5.36 -11.03 23.56
CA PRO A 178 5.56 -12.47 23.44
C PRO A 178 4.38 -13.12 22.71
N ASP A 179 4.61 -14.29 22.09
CA ASP A 179 3.66 -14.97 21.21
C ASP A 179 2.29 -15.24 21.84
N ASP A 180 2.24 -15.61 23.11
CA ASP A 180 1.00 -15.83 23.87
C ASP A 180 0.17 -14.54 23.98
N ARG A 181 0.83 -13.41 24.21
CA ARG A 181 0.16 -12.09 24.25
C ARG A 181 -0.30 -11.62 22.89
N ILE A 182 0.48 -11.89 21.83
CA ILE A 182 0.04 -11.62 20.44
C ILE A 182 -1.25 -12.38 20.15
N TYR A 183 -1.27 -13.68 20.51
CA TYR A 183 -2.46 -14.51 20.32
C TYR A 183 -3.68 -13.96 21.10
N GLU A 184 -3.50 -13.56 22.36
CA GLU A 184 -4.57 -12.97 23.18
C GLU A 184 -5.09 -11.67 22.56
N GLU A 185 -4.22 -10.75 22.12
CA GLU A 185 -4.62 -9.48 21.47
C GLU A 185 -5.49 -9.72 20.24
N LEU A 186 -5.13 -10.68 19.41
CA LEU A 186 -5.84 -10.98 18.16
C LEU A 186 -7.12 -11.79 18.41
N ALA A 187 -7.04 -12.87 19.20
CA ALA A 187 -8.18 -13.75 19.41
C ALA A 187 -9.29 -13.08 20.25
N GLU A 188 -8.90 -12.35 21.29
CA GLU A 188 -9.86 -11.70 22.17
C GLU A 188 -10.54 -10.50 21.48
N SER A 189 -9.81 -9.71 20.69
CA SER A 189 -10.43 -8.61 19.94
C SER A 189 -11.44 -9.11 18.92
N LYS A 190 -11.12 -10.20 18.20
CA LYS A 190 -12.05 -10.86 17.29
C LYS A 190 -13.30 -11.35 18.03
N ARG A 191 -13.12 -12.07 19.14
CA ARG A 191 -14.24 -12.58 19.95
C ARG A 191 -15.16 -11.45 20.45
N GLN A 192 -14.58 -10.34 20.93
CA GLN A 192 -15.36 -9.19 21.40
C GLN A 192 -16.17 -8.55 20.26
N ALA A 193 -15.58 -8.41 19.07
CA ALA A 193 -16.30 -7.88 17.92
C ALA A 193 -17.45 -8.81 17.48
N GLU A 194 -17.20 -10.13 17.40
CA GLU A 194 -18.21 -11.12 17.02
C GLU A 194 -19.36 -11.27 18.03
N GLU A 195 -19.14 -10.96 19.31
CA GLU A 195 -20.17 -11.01 20.35
C GLU A 195 -21.03 -9.75 20.41
N GLU A 196 -20.48 -8.60 20.03
CA GLU A 196 -21.13 -7.29 20.16
C GLU A 196 -21.80 -6.82 18.87
N LEU A 197 -21.41 -7.33 17.73
CA LEU A 197 -21.92 -7.02 16.39
C LEU A 197 -22.71 -8.19 15.81
#